data_40855c47bc6f61345e46b4ea884f8e2a
#
_entry.id   40855c47bc6f61345e46b4ea884f8e2a
#
_cell.length_a   1.000
_cell.length_b   1.000
_cell.length_c   1.000
_cell.angle_alpha   90.00
_cell.angle_beta   90.00
_cell.angle_gamma   90.00
#
_symmetry.space_group_name_H-M   'P 1'
#
loop_
_entity.id
_entity.type
_entity.pdbx_description
1 polymer ?
#
loop_
_entity_poly.entity_id
_entity_poly.type
_entity_poly.pdbx_seq_one_letter_code
_entity_poly.pdbx_strand_id
1 'polypeptide(L)'
;MCRDAEGGWVAVEIKRIGTIEAVEQLSRYLEYIRVDPARAECRGILAAQSIKPQAVKLAELRGLSCVEVDLELLRGDREPELTLFG
;
A
#
# COMPACT_ATOMS: atom_id res chain seq x y z
N MET A 1 -8.02 -2.82 3.77
CA MET A 1 -8.41 -2.23 2.49
C MET A 1 -9.30 -1.03 2.72
N CYS A 2 -9.12 0.02 1.93
CA CYS A 2 -9.85 1.27 2.11
C CYS A 2 -10.56 1.66 0.84
N ARG A 3 -11.48 2.60 0.95
CA ARG A 3 -12.11 3.19 -0.21
C ARG A 3 -11.59 4.60 -0.39
N ASP A 4 -11.41 5.01 -1.65
CA ASP A 4 -11.00 6.39 -1.89
C ASP A 4 -12.23 7.30 -1.89
N ALA A 5 -12.00 8.59 -2.12
CA ALA A 5 -13.08 9.57 -2.03
C ALA A 5 -14.16 9.35 -3.07
N GLU A 6 -13.84 8.64 -4.12
CA GLU A 6 -14.80 8.39 -5.20
C GLU A 6 -15.45 7.02 -5.08
N GLY A 7 -15.21 6.35 -3.99
CA GLY A 7 -15.82 5.05 -3.78
C GLY A 7 -15.03 3.87 -4.31
N GLY A 8 -13.85 4.13 -4.88
CA GLY A 8 -13.00 3.04 -5.35
C GLY A 8 -12.30 2.35 -4.20
N TRP A 9 -11.82 1.16 -4.46
CA TRP A 9 -11.09 0.40 -3.45
C TRP A 9 -9.60 0.68 -3.55
N VAL A 10 -8.94 0.75 -2.40
CA VAL A 10 -7.51 0.98 -2.33
C VAL A 10 -6.93 0.00 -1.32
N ALA A 11 -5.92 -0.73 -1.75
CA ALA A 11 -5.19 -1.63 -0.85
C ALA A 11 -3.91 -0.92 -0.43
N VAL A 12 -3.71 -0.79 0.87
CA VAL A 12 -2.54 -0.11 1.40
C VAL A 12 -1.71 -1.12 2.16
N GLU A 13 -0.45 -1.23 1.79
CA GLU A 13 0.51 -2.08 2.48
C GLU A 13 1.49 -1.18 3.22
N ILE A 14 1.64 -1.38 4.52
CA ILE A 14 2.50 -0.55 5.34
C ILE A 14 3.71 -1.39 5.76
N LYS A 15 4.89 -0.91 5.44
CA LYS A 15 6.14 -1.58 5.77
C LYS A 15 7.11 -0.58 6.36
N ARG A 16 8.05 -1.07 7.15
CA ARG A 16 9.11 -0.19 7.61
C ARG A 16 10.03 0.15 6.45
N ILE A 17 10.36 -0.83 5.64
CA ILE A 17 11.20 -0.65 4.47
C ILE A 17 10.47 -1.23 3.28
N GLY A 18 10.32 -0.43 2.23
CA GLY A 18 9.69 -0.89 1.00
C GLY A 18 10.72 -1.55 0.12
N THR A 19 10.58 -2.85 -0.07
CA THR A 19 11.51 -3.64 -0.88
C THR A 19 10.77 -4.18 -2.10
N ILE A 20 11.56 -4.77 -3.00
CA ILE A 20 10.98 -5.42 -4.16
C ILE A 20 9.99 -6.50 -3.73
N GLU A 21 10.34 -7.23 -2.68
CA GLU A 21 9.43 -8.26 -2.18
C GLU A 21 8.10 -7.68 -1.72
N ALA A 22 8.16 -6.52 -1.06
CA ALA A 22 6.93 -5.88 -0.60
C ALA A 22 6.06 -5.48 -1.79
N VAL A 23 6.69 -4.97 -2.85
CA VAL A 23 5.95 -4.61 -4.04
C VAL A 23 5.30 -5.85 -4.67
N GLU A 24 6.04 -6.93 -4.73
CA GLU A 24 5.51 -8.16 -5.31
C GLU A 24 4.38 -8.74 -4.49
N GLN A 25 4.49 -8.67 -3.18
CA GLN A 25 3.42 -9.13 -2.33
C GLN A 25 2.16 -8.32 -2.54
N LEU A 26 2.30 -7.01 -2.62
CA LEU A 26 1.16 -6.15 -2.85
C LEU A 26 0.55 -6.42 -4.22
N SER A 27 1.38 -6.63 -5.23
CA SER A 27 0.92 -6.96 -6.56
C SER A 27 0.07 -8.23 -6.56
N ARG A 28 0.56 -9.26 -5.90
CA ARG A 28 -0.18 -10.53 -5.85
C ARG A 28 -1.49 -10.37 -5.10
N TYR A 29 -1.46 -9.58 -4.04
CA TYR A 29 -2.65 -9.33 -3.27
C TYR A 29 -3.69 -8.62 -4.14
N LEU A 30 -3.24 -7.65 -4.93
CA LEU A 30 -4.14 -6.94 -5.82
C LEU A 30 -4.73 -7.86 -6.88
N GLU A 31 -3.93 -8.75 -7.43
CA GLU A 31 -4.45 -9.69 -8.40
C GLU A 31 -5.54 -10.54 -7.80
N TYR A 32 -5.35 -10.96 -6.57
CA TYR A 32 -6.34 -11.73 -5.87
C TYR A 32 -7.62 -10.93 -5.65
N ILE A 33 -7.48 -9.67 -5.24
CA ILE A 33 -8.63 -8.83 -4.99
C ILE A 33 -9.39 -8.54 -6.28
N ARG A 34 -8.67 -8.32 -7.36
CA ARG A 34 -9.27 -7.92 -8.63
C ARG A 34 -10.02 -9.02 -9.33
N VAL A 35 -9.95 -10.23 -8.81
CA VAL A 35 -10.78 -11.31 -9.31
C VAL A 35 -12.25 -10.98 -9.07
N ASP A 36 -12.55 -10.29 -8.00
CA ASP A 36 -13.90 -9.87 -7.70
C ASP A 36 -14.26 -8.69 -8.62
N PRO A 37 -15.30 -8.83 -9.46
CA PRO A 37 -15.66 -7.75 -10.38
C PRO A 37 -15.92 -6.42 -9.68
N ALA A 38 -16.42 -6.46 -8.45
CA ALA A 38 -16.70 -5.24 -7.71
C ALA A 38 -15.42 -4.52 -7.30
N ARG A 39 -14.28 -5.19 -7.36
CA ARG A 39 -13.00 -4.62 -6.95
C ARG A 39 -11.98 -4.68 -8.07
N ALA A 40 -12.43 -4.81 -9.31
CA ALA A 40 -11.51 -4.99 -10.44
C ALA A 40 -10.59 -3.80 -10.61
N GLU A 41 -10.97 -2.63 -10.14
CA GLU A 41 -10.15 -1.44 -10.29
C GLU A 41 -9.49 -1.02 -8.99
N CYS A 42 -9.32 -1.95 -8.07
CA CYS A 42 -8.63 -1.67 -6.84
C CYS A 42 -7.22 -1.17 -7.11
N ARG A 43 -6.84 -0.11 -6.44
CA ARG A 43 -5.50 0.45 -6.57
C ARG A 43 -4.65 0.00 -5.41
N GLY A 44 -3.33 0.01 -5.59
CA GLY A 44 -2.40 -0.39 -4.56
C GLY A 44 -1.46 0.73 -4.18
N ILE A 45 -1.23 0.89 -2.89
CA ILE A 45 -0.30 1.88 -2.36
C ILE A 45 0.64 1.17 -1.40
N LEU A 46 1.94 1.37 -1.60
CA LEU A 46 2.93 0.89 -0.66
C LEU A 46 3.40 2.08 0.17
N ALA A 47 3.11 2.05 1.45
CA ALA A 47 3.51 3.09 2.38
C ALA A 47 4.62 2.55 3.25
N ALA A 48 5.75 3.23 3.29
CA ALA A 48 6.89 2.76 4.06
C ALA A 48 7.67 3.94 4.57
N GLN A 49 8.43 3.71 5.64
CA GLN A 49 9.29 4.75 6.16
C GLN A 49 10.43 5.05 5.19
N SER A 50 10.88 4.04 4.48
CA SER A 50 11.93 4.18 3.48
C SER A 50 11.62 3.20 2.36
N ILE A 51 11.79 3.62 1.12
CA ILE A 51 11.49 2.76 -0.02
C ILE A 51 12.72 2.69 -0.91
N LYS A 52 13.15 1.48 -1.21
CA LYS A 52 14.32 1.27 -2.06
C LYS A 52 14.03 1.74 -3.47
N PRO A 53 15.03 2.33 -4.16
CA PRO A 53 14.80 2.80 -5.53
C PRO A 53 14.32 1.73 -6.47
N GLN A 54 14.85 0.51 -6.34
CA GLN A 54 14.40 -0.57 -7.20
C GLN A 54 12.94 -0.90 -6.96
N ALA A 55 12.51 -0.79 -5.70
CA ALA A 55 11.12 -1.04 -5.38
C ALA A 55 10.21 0.02 -6.00
N VAL A 56 10.65 1.27 -6.00
CA VAL A 56 9.87 2.32 -6.63
C VAL A 56 9.70 2.04 -8.11
N LYS A 57 10.77 1.65 -8.78
CA LYS A 57 10.70 1.36 -10.20
C LYS A 57 9.75 0.21 -10.49
N LEU A 58 9.86 -0.84 -9.70
CA LEU A 58 9.00 -1.99 -9.90
C LEU A 58 7.54 -1.62 -9.66
N ALA A 59 7.29 -0.82 -8.63
CA ALA A 59 5.93 -0.40 -8.34
C ALA A 59 5.35 0.40 -9.50
N GLU A 60 6.14 1.28 -10.08
CA GLU A 60 5.67 2.05 -11.21
C GLU A 60 5.32 1.15 -12.39
N LEU A 61 6.15 0.14 -12.63
CA LEU A 61 5.87 -0.79 -13.70
C LEU A 61 4.60 -1.60 -13.46
N ARG A 62 4.27 -1.81 -12.21
CA ARG A 62 3.07 -2.57 -11.85
C ARG A 62 1.86 -1.68 -11.62
N GLY A 63 2.00 -0.38 -11.80
CA GLY A 63 0.88 0.53 -11.60
C GLY A 63 0.55 0.79 -10.15
N LEU A 64 1.51 0.59 -9.26
CA LEU A 64 1.31 0.85 -7.84
C LEU A 64 1.88 2.20 -7.48
N SER A 65 1.37 2.77 -6.39
CA SER A 65 1.90 4.01 -5.85
C SER A 65 2.79 3.73 -4.65
N CYS A 66 3.82 4.54 -4.48
CA CYS A 66 4.70 4.44 -3.33
C CYS A 66 4.66 5.74 -2.57
N VAL A 67 4.52 5.65 -1.25
CA VAL A 67 4.48 6.82 -0.39
C VAL A 67 5.41 6.58 0.78
N GLU A 68 6.29 7.54 1.03
CA GLU A 68 7.13 7.47 2.22
C GLU A 68 6.43 8.19 3.36
N VAL A 69 6.36 7.52 4.50
CA VAL A 69 5.69 8.05 5.67
C VAL A 69 6.59 7.91 6.87
N ASP A 70 6.39 8.77 7.86
CA ASP A 70 7.14 8.68 9.10
C ASP A 70 6.33 7.86 10.07
N LEU A 71 6.72 6.60 10.23
CA LEU A 71 5.97 5.70 11.10
C LEU A 71 6.03 6.14 12.55
N GLU A 72 7.13 6.76 12.96
CA GLU A 72 7.20 7.25 14.33
C GLU A 72 6.24 8.40 14.56
N LEU A 73 6.13 9.26 13.59
CA LEU A 73 5.18 10.34 13.70
C LEU A 73 3.76 9.81 13.76
N LEU A 74 3.47 8.82 12.95
CA LEU A 74 2.14 8.22 12.95
C LEU A 74 1.82 7.56 14.27
N ARG A 75 2.83 6.93 14.91
CA ARG A 75 2.61 6.25 16.16
C ARG A 75 2.73 7.15 17.38
N GLY A 76 3.57 8.16 17.24
CA GLY A 76 4.05 8.93 18.38
C GLY A 76 2.98 9.63 19.13
N ASP A 77 2.14 10.32 18.47
CA ASP A 77 1.10 11.03 19.13
C ASP A 77 -0.24 10.47 18.87
N ARG A 78 -0.29 9.33 18.24
CA ARG A 78 -1.59 8.78 17.92
C ARG A 78 -1.87 7.58 18.74
N GLU A 79 -3.09 7.38 18.87
CA GLU A 79 -3.59 6.28 19.59
C GLU A 79 -3.68 5.07 18.71
N PRO A 80 -4.04 3.99 19.30
CA PRO A 80 -4.13 2.72 18.60
C PRO A 80 -5.05 2.66 17.42
N GLU A 81 -5.80 3.68 17.16
CA GLU A 81 -6.63 3.59 15.99
C GLU A 81 -5.80 3.47 14.74
N LEU A 82 -4.52 3.69 14.86
CA LEU A 82 -3.65 3.42 13.74
C LEU A 82 -3.71 1.99 13.29
N THR A 83 -4.18 1.14 14.14
CA THR A 83 -4.31 -0.24 13.78
C THR A 83 -5.35 -0.48 12.72
N LEU A 84 -6.01 0.55 12.27
CA LEU A 84 -6.92 0.40 11.16
C LEU A 84 -6.30 -0.31 10.01
N PHE A 85 -5.01 -0.18 9.88
CA PHE A 85 -4.32 -0.77 8.75
C PHE A 85 -3.84 -2.17 9.02
N GLY A 86 -3.96 -2.58 10.23
CA GLY A 86 -3.51 -3.91 10.59
C GLY A 86 -4.50 -4.98 10.28
#